data_832e57402867ac1c91c98d782017c717
#
_entry.id   832e57402867ac1c91c98d782017c717
#
_cell.length_a   1.000
_cell.length_b   1.000
_cell.length_c   1.000
_cell.angle_alpha   90.00
_cell.angle_beta   90.00
_cell.angle_gamma   90.00
#
_symmetry.space_group_name_H-M   'P 1'
#
loop_
_entity.id
_entity.type
_entity.pdbx_description
1 polymer ?
#
loop_
_entity_poly.entity_id
_entity_poly.type
_entity_poly.pdbx_seq_one_letter_code
_entity_poly.pdbx_strand_id
1 'polypeptide(L)'
;MNSKKALISLMLITTLVAQNKGARPKGMAEPKPIIPFQLSYEDIPMIEKLDLRGSILVHFTIDKYGKVVKPEIVNSFTNLVDNVVIDKVMSLKFEPALQNGIPIEVRYSLPILFK
;
A
#
# COMPACT_ATOMS: atom_id res chain seq x y z
N MET A 1 15.77 -3.86 -23.42
CA MET A 1 15.94 -2.68 -22.82
C MET A 1 14.71 -2.14 -22.22
N ASN A 2 13.68 -2.09 -22.93
CA ASN A 2 12.49 -1.50 -22.39
C ASN A 2 11.76 -2.36 -21.41
N SER A 3 12.01 -3.65 -21.45
CA SER A 3 11.35 -4.55 -20.53
C SER A 3 11.71 -4.26 -19.08
N LYS A 4 12.82 -3.58 -18.88
CA LYS A 4 13.23 -3.28 -17.52
C LYS A 4 12.44 -2.17 -16.90
N LYS A 5 11.57 -1.55 -17.66
CA LYS A 5 10.68 -0.54 -17.12
C LYS A 5 9.36 -1.11 -16.69
N ALA A 6 9.23 -2.43 -16.71
CA ALA A 6 8.01 -3.04 -16.26
C ALA A 6 7.74 -2.65 -14.83
N LEU A 7 6.48 -2.46 -14.53
CA LEU A 7 6.07 -2.13 -13.19
C LEU A 7 6.17 -3.34 -12.30
N ILE A 8 6.49 -3.10 -11.06
CA ILE A 8 6.44 -4.13 -10.05
C ILE A 8 4.97 -4.40 -9.78
N SER A 9 4.64 -5.68 -9.80
CA SER A 9 3.26 -6.07 -9.58
C SER A 9 2.80 -5.63 -8.21
N LEU A 10 1.58 -5.17 -8.15
CA LEU A 10 1.01 -4.69 -6.91
C LEU A 10 -0.40 -5.22 -6.79
N MET A 11 -0.71 -5.73 -5.63
CA MET A 11 -2.07 -6.05 -5.29
C MET A 11 -2.52 -5.08 -4.22
N LEU A 12 -3.33 -4.14 -4.62
CA LEU A 12 -3.93 -3.23 -3.67
C LEU A 12 -5.21 -3.88 -3.21
N ILE A 13 -5.14 -4.44 -2.03
CA ILE A 13 -6.27 -5.16 -1.49
C ILE A 13 -6.85 -4.33 -0.36
N THR A 14 -8.12 -4.04 -0.47
CA THR A 14 -8.80 -3.37 0.62
C THR A 14 -9.15 -4.40 1.68
N THR A 15 -8.11 -4.97 2.26
CA THR A 15 -8.30 -6.11 3.14
C THR A 15 -8.52 -5.73 4.57
N LEU A 16 -8.45 -4.45 4.86
CA LEU A 16 -8.66 -4.04 6.23
C LEU A 16 -9.92 -4.66 6.81
N VAL A 17 -10.97 -4.66 6.02
CA VAL A 17 -12.24 -5.23 6.45
C VAL A 17 -12.29 -6.71 6.17
N ALA A 18 -11.72 -7.12 5.04
CA ALA A 18 -11.79 -8.51 4.62
C ALA A 18 -11.10 -9.42 5.61
N GLN A 19 -10.05 -8.95 6.25
CA GLN A 19 -9.34 -9.74 7.22
C GLN A 19 -10.16 -10.01 8.46
N ASN A 20 -11.24 -9.32 8.62
CA ASN A 20 -12.16 -9.54 9.73
C ASN A 20 -13.24 -10.52 9.37
N LYS A 21 -12.96 -11.35 8.37
CA LYS A 21 -13.86 -12.44 8.02
C LYS A 21 -15.25 -11.96 7.63
N GLY A 22 -15.26 -10.88 6.88
CA GLY A 22 -16.51 -10.34 6.39
C GLY A 22 -17.27 -9.52 7.40
N ALA A 23 -16.70 -9.32 8.55
CA ALA A 23 -17.38 -8.57 9.59
C ALA A 23 -17.21 -7.07 9.37
N ARG A 24 -17.63 -6.60 8.21
CA ARG A 24 -17.61 -5.17 8.00
C ARG A 24 -18.61 -4.52 8.93
N PRO A 25 -18.19 -3.51 9.71
CA PRO A 25 -19.14 -2.79 10.55
C PRO A 25 -20.24 -2.19 9.71
N LYS A 26 -21.44 -2.24 10.26
CA LYS A 26 -22.58 -1.72 9.56
C LYS A 26 -22.41 -0.22 9.31
N GLY A 27 -22.72 0.20 8.09
CA GLY A 27 -22.62 1.61 7.74
C GLY A 27 -21.23 2.07 7.38
N MET A 28 -20.26 1.16 7.33
CA MET A 28 -18.89 1.52 7.02
C MET A 28 -18.62 1.41 5.52
N ALA A 29 -17.99 2.45 4.96
CA ALA A 29 -17.46 2.43 3.62
C ALA A 29 -15.93 2.38 3.71
N GLU A 30 -15.32 1.50 2.94
CA GLU A 30 -13.88 1.32 2.95
C GLU A 30 -13.19 2.51 2.29
N PRO A 31 -11.95 2.79 2.68
CA PRO A 31 -11.17 3.80 1.98
C PRO A 31 -10.87 3.34 0.57
N LYS A 32 -10.77 4.28 -0.35
CA LYS A 32 -10.52 3.97 -1.76
C LYS A 32 -9.30 4.76 -2.21
N PRO A 33 -8.34 4.10 -2.86
CA PRO A 33 -7.20 4.85 -3.39
C PRO A 33 -7.64 5.77 -4.51
N ILE A 34 -7.17 7.01 -4.45
CA ILE A 34 -7.44 7.96 -5.53
C ILE A 34 -6.50 7.67 -6.68
N ILE A 35 -5.24 7.35 -6.35
CA ILE A 35 -4.23 7.00 -7.35
C ILE A 35 -3.71 5.62 -6.97
N PRO A 36 -3.71 4.67 -7.91
CA PRO A 36 -3.20 3.34 -7.57
C PRO A 36 -1.71 3.41 -7.26
N PHE A 37 -1.30 2.56 -6.33
CA PHE A 37 0.11 2.45 -5.99
C PHE A 37 0.85 1.86 -7.17
N GLN A 38 1.96 2.48 -7.54
CA GLN A 38 2.81 1.98 -8.59
C GLN A 38 4.26 2.18 -8.18
N LEU A 39 5.03 1.13 -8.36
CA LEU A 39 6.45 1.16 -8.08
C LEU A 39 7.15 0.56 -9.30
N SER A 40 8.02 1.34 -9.91
CA SER A 40 8.69 0.91 -11.12
C SER A 40 10.19 0.77 -10.85
N TYR A 41 10.87 0.18 -11.80
CA TYR A 41 12.33 0.05 -11.69
C TYR A 41 13.00 1.40 -11.66
N GLU A 42 12.38 2.41 -12.18
CA GLU A 42 12.96 3.75 -12.15
C GLU A 42 12.97 4.33 -10.74
N ASP A 43 12.06 3.89 -9.89
CA ASP A 43 12.01 4.35 -8.51
C ASP A 43 13.11 3.70 -7.67
N ILE A 44 13.60 2.55 -8.11
CA ILE A 44 14.62 1.79 -7.39
C ILE A 44 15.69 1.41 -8.40
N PRO A 45 16.63 2.33 -8.66
CA PRO A 45 17.60 2.09 -9.75
C PRO A 45 18.41 0.81 -9.62
N MET A 46 18.64 0.36 -8.40
CA MET A 46 19.42 -0.85 -8.18
C MET A 46 18.66 -2.12 -8.47
N ILE A 47 17.35 -2.04 -8.61
CA ILE A 47 16.54 -3.24 -8.73
C ILE A 47 16.82 -3.99 -10.03
N GLU A 48 17.31 -3.28 -11.03
CA GLU A 48 17.67 -3.92 -12.29
C GLU A 48 18.80 -4.90 -12.13
N LYS A 49 19.64 -4.66 -11.15
CA LYS A 49 20.81 -5.51 -10.90
C LYS A 49 20.54 -6.58 -9.88
N LEU A 50 19.38 -6.52 -9.24
CA LEU A 50 19.01 -7.44 -8.20
C LEU A 50 17.80 -8.23 -8.65
N ASP A 51 17.84 -9.51 -8.36
CA ASP A 51 16.70 -10.37 -8.67
C ASP A 51 15.81 -10.40 -7.45
N LEU A 52 15.07 -9.31 -7.25
CA LEU A 52 14.22 -9.19 -6.08
C LEU A 52 12.91 -9.91 -6.28
N ARG A 53 12.64 -10.83 -5.39
CA ARG A 53 11.41 -11.60 -5.42
C ARG A 53 10.93 -11.79 -4.00
N GLY A 54 9.66 -11.55 -3.79
CA GLY A 54 9.09 -11.69 -2.48
C GLY A 54 8.02 -10.66 -2.26
N SER A 55 7.65 -10.48 -1.02
CA SER A 55 6.62 -9.53 -0.71
C SER A 55 7.02 -8.67 0.48
N ILE A 56 6.48 -7.47 0.51
CA ILE A 56 6.64 -6.56 1.63
C ILE A 56 5.23 -6.19 2.07
N LEU A 57 4.98 -6.29 3.36
CA LEU A 57 3.69 -5.91 3.91
C LEU A 57 3.87 -4.61 4.66
N VAL A 58 3.10 -3.60 4.28
CA VAL A 58 3.15 -2.29 4.89
C VAL A 58 1.82 -2.02 5.56
N HIS A 59 1.87 -1.62 6.81
CA HIS A 59 0.69 -1.12 7.51
C HIS A 59 0.80 0.38 7.62
N PHE A 60 -0.31 1.05 7.50
CA PHE A 60 -0.34 2.48 7.72
C PHE A 60 -1.75 2.90 8.11
N THR A 61 -1.86 4.14 8.54
CA THR A 61 -3.15 4.70 8.89
C THR A 61 -3.58 5.64 7.78
N ILE A 62 -4.83 5.56 7.41
CA ILE A 62 -5.45 6.53 6.51
C ILE A 62 -6.30 7.42 7.40
N ASP A 63 -5.94 8.68 7.49
CA ASP A 63 -6.66 9.58 8.38
C ASP A 63 -7.97 10.03 7.75
N LYS A 64 -8.71 10.82 8.48
CA LYS A 64 -10.04 11.22 8.02
C LYS A 64 -10.02 12.14 6.81
N TYR A 65 -8.84 12.61 6.42
CA TYR A 65 -8.68 13.42 5.22
C TYR A 65 -8.16 12.58 4.05
N GLY A 66 -7.96 11.29 4.25
CA GLY A 66 -7.44 10.42 3.20
C GLY A 66 -5.92 10.39 3.10
N LYS A 67 -5.24 10.96 4.06
CA LYS A 67 -3.79 11.04 4.03
C LYS A 67 -3.19 9.84 4.74
N VAL A 68 -2.09 9.33 4.18
CA VAL A 68 -1.38 8.21 4.79
C VAL A 68 -0.46 8.74 5.87
N VAL A 69 -0.56 8.16 7.05
CA VAL A 69 0.29 8.49 8.18
C VAL A 69 0.71 7.21 8.88
N LYS A 70 1.77 7.30 9.66
CA LYS A 70 2.26 6.20 10.50
C LYS A 70 2.51 4.93 9.70
N PRO A 71 3.31 4.99 8.63
CA PRO A 71 3.61 3.79 7.87
C PRO A 71 4.59 2.90 8.64
N GLU A 72 4.42 1.61 8.47
CA GLU A 72 5.22 0.63 9.18
C GLU A 72 5.43 -0.58 8.28
N ILE A 73 6.67 -0.98 8.07
CA ILE A 73 6.98 -2.22 7.37
C ILE A 73 6.81 -3.34 8.39
N VAL A 74 5.81 -4.18 8.15
CA VAL A 74 5.52 -5.26 9.09
C VAL A 74 6.32 -6.51 8.75
N ASN A 75 6.47 -6.74 7.45
CA ASN A 75 7.19 -7.92 6.98
C ASN A 75 7.87 -7.55 5.68
N SER A 76 9.13 -7.96 5.55
CA SER A 76 9.91 -7.61 4.39
C SER A 76 10.89 -8.72 4.10
N PHE A 77 11.07 -9.04 2.82
CA PHE A 77 12.07 -10.04 2.44
C PHE A 77 13.46 -9.41 2.29
N THR A 78 13.55 -8.10 2.25
CA THR A 78 14.81 -7.38 2.16
C THR A 78 14.60 -5.96 2.63
N ASN A 79 15.63 -5.39 3.27
CA ASN A 79 15.55 -3.99 3.66
C ASN A 79 16.13 -3.04 2.62
N LEU A 80 16.54 -3.57 1.47
CA LEU A 80 17.18 -2.74 0.45
C LEU A 80 16.25 -1.70 -0.13
N VAL A 81 14.97 -1.98 -0.15
CA VAL A 81 14.00 -1.11 -0.78
C VAL A 81 13.01 -0.52 0.21
N ASP A 82 13.20 -0.76 1.48
CA ASP A 82 12.21 -0.36 2.48
C ASP A 82 11.97 1.15 2.47
N ASN A 83 13.04 1.94 2.37
CA ASN A 83 12.89 3.39 2.37
C ASN A 83 12.10 3.89 1.16
N VAL A 84 12.36 3.29 -0.01
CA VAL A 84 11.64 3.69 -1.21
C VAL A 84 10.17 3.33 -1.08
N VAL A 85 9.89 2.15 -0.51
CA VAL A 85 8.52 1.72 -0.32
C VAL A 85 7.79 2.68 0.62
N ILE A 86 8.42 3.04 1.73
CA ILE A 86 7.82 3.97 2.68
C ILE A 86 7.54 5.31 2.01
N ASP A 87 8.49 5.83 1.23
CA ASP A 87 8.29 7.10 0.56
C ASP A 87 7.12 7.04 -0.41
N LYS A 88 7.01 5.96 -1.16
CA LYS A 88 5.91 5.80 -2.09
C LYS A 88 4.57 5.69 -1.36
N VAL A 89 4.54 4.95 -0.28
CA VAL A 89 3.31 4.78 0.49
C VAL A 89 2.87 6.13 1.05
N MET A 90 3.81 6.93 1.53
CA MET A 90 3.48 8.23 2.10
C MET A 90 2.92 9.19 1.06
N SER A 91 3.16 8.95 -0.21
CA SER A 91 2.65 9.80 -1.27
C SER A 91 1.25 9.40 -1.73
N LEU A 92 0.73 8.30 -1.23
CA LEU A 92 -0.60 7.84 -1.63
C LEU A 92 -1.68 8.75 -1.05
N LYS A 93 -2.79 8.80 -1.76
CA LYS A 93 -3.97 9.54 -1.30
C LYS A 93 -5.18 8.66 -1.48
N PHE A 94 -6.05 8.74 -0.50
CA PHE A 94 -7.25 7.93 -0.47
C PHE A 94 -8.47 8.82 -0.28
N GLU A 95 -9.61 8.33 -0.74
CA GLU A 95 -10.88 8.77 -0.20
C GLU A 95 -11.00 8.12 1.15
N PRO A 96 -11.25 8.87 2.20
CA PRO A 96 -11.22 8.29 3.54
C PRO A 96 -12.34 7.29 3.76
N ALA A 97 -12.14 6.40 4.72
CA ALA A 97 -13.20 5.52 5.15
C ALA A 97 -14.31 6.34 5.78
N LEU A 98 -15.52 5.85 5.66
CA LEU A 98 -16.69 6.54 6.21
C LEU A 98 -17.41 5.61 7.16
N GLN A 99 -17.93 6.18 8.22
CA GLN A 99 -18.83 5.49 9.12
C GLN A 99 -20.11 6.28 9.18
N ASN A 100 -21.18 5.74 8.59
CA ASN A 100 -22.44 6.43 8.47
C ASN A 100 -22.29 7.80 7.81
N GLY A 101 -21.44 7.84 6.76
CA GLY A 101 -21.21 9.05 6.00
C GLY A 101 -20.20 10.01 6.61
N ILE A 102 -19.62 9.66 7.74
CA ILE A 102 -18.66 10.52 8.44
C ILE A 102 -17.26 9.96 8.24
N PRO A 103 -16.29 10.77 7.77
CA PRO A 103 -14.94 10.28 7.58
C PRO A 103 -14.30 9.85 8.91
N ILE A 104 -13.64 8.71 8.87
CA ILE A 104 -12.96 8.16 10.03
C ILE A 104 -11.55 7.72 9.67
N GLU A 105 -10.74 7.58 10.68
CA GLU A 105 -9.39 7.07 10.55
C GLU A 105 -9.40 5.56 10.65
N VAL A 106 -8.62 4.87 9.79
CA VAL A 106 -8.55 3.41 9.81
C VAL A 106 -7.12 2.96 9.55
N ARG A 107 -6.78 1.76 10.03
CA ARG A 107 -5.54 1.10 9.66
C ARG A 107 -5.75 0.36 8.35
N TYR A 108 -4.69 0.26 7.58
CA TYR A 108 -4.75 -0.33 6.25
C TYR A 108 -3.51 -1.18 6.03
N SER A 109 -3.67 -2.27 5.32
CA SER A 109 -2.56 -3.17 5.00
C SER A 109 -2.38 -3.19 3.50
N LEU A 110 -1.14 -3.01 3.07
CA LEU A 110 -0.81 -3.00 1.65
C LEU A 110 0.29 -4.03 1.40
N PRO A 111 -0.04 -5.15 0.77
CA PRO A 111 0.99 -6.09 0.34
C PRO A 111 1.56 -5.65 -1.00
N ILE A 112 2.87 -5.67 -1.10
CA ILE A 112 3.59 -5.30 -2.32
C ILE A 112 4.36 -6.52 -2.76
N LEU A 113 4.07 -6.97 -3.97
CA LEU A 113 4.67 -8.19 -4.49
C LEU A 113 5.72 -7.84 -5.53
N PHE A 114 6.92 -8.36 -5.31
CA PHE A 114 8.03 -8.24 -6.24
C PHE A 114 8.15 -9.56 -7.00
N LYS A 115 8.16 -9.48 -8.31
CA LYS A 115 8.32 -10.64 -9.18
C LYS A 115 9.10 -10.35 -10.42
#